data_e8efcdd9f629e9cca153e227caa0f504
#
_entry.id   e8efcdd9f629e9cca153e227caa0f504
#
_cell.length_a   1.000
_cell.length_b   1.000
_cell.length_c   1.000
_cell.angle_alpha   90.00
_cell.angle_beta   90.00
_cell.angle_gamma   90.00
#
_symmetry.space_group_name_H-M   'P 1'
#
loop_
_entity.id
_entity.type
_entity.pdbx_description
1 polymer ?
#
loop_
_entity_poly.entity_id
_entity_poly.type
_entity_poly.pdbx_seq_one_letter_code
_entity_poly.pdbx_strand_id
1 'polypeptide(L)' 'PYAPSECCFSFVTSPLRLANLKSFYTTPKECFSPATVFTTRNGTKVCANPEMPWVKKTVERLQKRRG' A
#
# COMPACT_ATOMS: atom_id res chain seq x y z
N PRO A 1 -9.72 8.76 16.30
CA PRO A 1 -10.80 8.30 15.64
C PRO A 1 -10.46 7.69 14.40
N TYR A 2 -9.86 7.07 13.96
CA TYR A 2 -9.71 6.46 12.79
C TYR A 2 -8.67 5.47 12.87
N ALA A 3 -8.06 5.36 13.89
CA ALA A 3 -6.99 4.48 13.96
C ALA A 3 -7.26 3.12 13.40
N PRO A 4 -8.37 2.48 13.68
CA PRO A 4 -8.55 1.13 13.17
C PRO A 4 -8.50 1.05 11.66
N SER A 5 -8.95 2.07 11.00
CA SER A 5 -8.98 2.01 9.56
C SER A 5 -7.61 2.22 8.95
N GLU A 6 -6.65 2.62 9.75
CA GLU A 6 -5.31 2.83 9.25
C GLU A 6 -4.48 1.56 9.29
N CYS A 7 -4.96 0.52 9.94
CA CYS A 7 -4.18 -0.70 10.06
C CYS A 7 -4.72 -1.78 9.14
N CYS A 8 -3.83 -2.63 8.66
CA CYS A 8 -4.20 -3.71 7.76
C CYS A 8 -4.23 -5.03 8.50
N PHE A 9 -5.25 -5.83 8.21
CA PHE A 9 -5.38 -7.13 8.82
C PHE A 9 -5.27 -8.26 7.81
N SER A 10 -5.19 -7.94 6.54
CA SER A 10 -4.95 -8.93 5.52
C SER A 10 -4.27 -8.25 4.35
N PHE A 11 -3.62 -9.03 3.52
CA PHE A 11 -2.85 -8.50 2.40
C PHE A 11 -3.31 -9.15 1.10
N VAL A 12 -3.22 -8.38 0.00
CA VAL A 12 -3.49 -8.97 -1.30
C VAL A 12 -2.37 -9.93 -1.64
N THR A 13 -2.71 -10.98 -2.37
CA THR A 13 -1.73 -11.99 -2.73
C THR A 13 -1.24 -11.86 -4.16
N SER A 14 -1.88 -11.03 -4.96
CA SER A 14 -1.48 -10.84 -6.36
C SER A 14 -0.93 -9.44 -6.57
N PRO A 15 0.06 -9.29 -7.43
CA PRO A 15 0.60 -7.97 -7.72
C PRO A 15 -0.46 -7.06 -8.33
N LEU A 16 -0.37 -5.78 -8.00
CA LEU A 16 -1.27 -4.79 -8.55
C LEU A 16 -0.61 -4.08 -9.71
N ARG A 17 -1.42 -3.61 -10.64
CA ARG A 17 -0.89 -2.90 -11.79
C ARG A 17 -0.55 -1.47 -11.42
N LEU A 18 0.65 -1.06 -11.75
CA LEU A 18 1.08 0.29 -11.45
C LEU A 18 0.14 1.32 -12.07
N ALA A 19 -0.37 1.04 -13.25
CA ALA A 19 -1.25 1.98 -13.94
C ALA A 19 -2.53 2.25 -13.17
N ASN A 20 -2.95 1.32 -12.33
CA ASN A 20 -4.16 1.50 -11.54
C ASN A 20 -3.92 2.15 -10.20
N LEU A 21 -2.68 2.43 -9.87
CA LEU A 21 -2.33 2.96 -8.56
C LEU A 21 -2.12 4.46 -8.62
N LYS A 22 -2.65 5.15 -7.63
CA LYS A 22 -2.54 6.58 -7.55
C LYS A 22 -1.45 6.98 -6.57
N SER A 23 -1.41 6.33 -5.41
CA SER A 23 -0.43 6.66 -4.39
C SER A 23 -0.33 5.50 -3.41
N PHE A 24 0.52 5.67 -2.42
CA PHE A 24 0.67 4.67 -1.38
C PHE A 24 1.08 5.35 -0.09
N TYR A 25 0.93 4.62 1.01
CA TYR A 25 1.45 5.09 2.28
C TYR A 25 1.67 3.88 3.17
N THR A 26 2.44 4.09 4.25
CA THR A 26 2.73 3.03 5.21
C THR A 26 1.80 3.18 6.40
N THR A 27 1.38 2.08 6.98
CA THR A 27 0.54 2.15 8.17
C THR A 27 1.35 2.68 9.35
N PRO A 28 0.69 3.28 10.35
CA PRO A 28 1.39 3.81 11.52
C PRO A 28 2.07 2.71 12.31
N LYS A 29 3.08 3.11 13.08
CA LYS A 29 3.81 2.17 13.90
C LYS A 29 2.94 1.50 14.94
N GLU A 30 1.87 2.15 15.34
CA GLU A 30 0.98 1.61 16.34
C GLU A 30 0.22 0.40 15.84
N CYS A 31 0.21 0.17 14.54
CA CYS A 31 -0.49 -0.97 13.99
C CYS A 31 0.20 -2.26 14.37
N PHE A 32 -0.63 -3.30 14.52
CA PHE A 32 -0.15 -4.59 14.90
C PHE A 32 0.96 -5.08 13.96
N SER A 33 0.82 -4.88 12.67
CA SER A 33 1.87 -5.25 11.72
C SER A 33 2.04 -4.16 10.70
N PRO A 34 3.27 -3.97 10.21
CA PRO A 34 3.50 -2.99 9.18
C PRO A 34 2.87 -3.43 7.88
N ALA A 35 2.43 -2.47 7.10
CA ALA A 35 1.82 -2.76 5.81
C ALA A 35 1.97 -1.56 4.90
N THR A 36 1.91 -1.80 3.59
CA THR A 36 1.89 -0.74 2.61
C THR A 36 0.48 -0.70 2.05
N VAL A 37 -0.12 0.49 2.06
CA VAL A 37 -1.47 0.66 1.55
C VAL A 37 -1.38 1.40 0.23
N PHE A 38 -1.91 0.78 -0.82
CA PHE A 38 -1.95 1.41 -2.13
C PHE A 38 -3.34 1.97 -2.35
N THR A 39 -3.41 3.18 -2.90
CA THR A 39 -4.68 3.77 -3.27
C THR A 39 -4.84 3.66 -4.77
N THR A 40 -5.92 3.05 -5.22
CA THR A 40 -6.17 2.90 -6.63
C THR A 40 -6.77 4.18 -7.19
N ARG A 41 -6.85 4.26 -8.51
CA ARG A 41 -7.35 5.46 -9.15
C ARG A 41 -8.79 5.77 -8.78
N ASN A 42 -9.57 4.75 -8.50
CA ASN A 42 -10.95 5.01 -8.10
C ASN A 42 -11.10 5.23 -6.60
N GLY A 43 -9.99 5.31 -5.88
CA GLY A 43 -10.06 5.64 -4.47
C GLY A 43 -10.10 4.47 -3.52
N THR A 44 -10.03 3.25 -4.02
CA THR A 44 -10.03 2.07 -3.18
C THR A 44 -8.65 1.89 -2.54
N LYS A 45 -8.64 1.50 -1.28
CA LYS A 45 -7.39 1.24 -0.59
C LYS A 45 -7.16 -0.25 -0.49
N VAL A 46 -5.93 -0.66 -0.77
CA VAL A 46 -5.56 -2.06 -0.80
C VAL A 46 -4.31 -2.26 0.03
N CYS A 47 -4.35 -3.22 0.94
CA CYS A 47 -3.21 -3.50 1.80
C CYS A 47 -2.30 -4.54 1.18
N ALA A 48 -1.00 -4.32 1.27
CA ALA A 48 -0.02 -5.23 0.73
C ALA A 48 1.11 -5.44 1.72
N ASN A 49 1.71 -6.62 1.65
CA ASN A 49 2.82 -6.96 2.53
C ASN A 49 4.08 -6.24 2.04
N PRO A 50 4.65 -5.35 2.86
CA PRO A 50 5.80 -4.55 2.41
C PRO A 50 7.05 -5.37 2.16
N GLU A 51 7.09 -6.62 2.58
CA GLU A 51 8.26 -7.45 2.36
C GLU A 51 8.23 -8.18 1.03
N MET A 52 7.12 -8.15 0.34
CA MET A 52 7.02 -8.81 -0.96
C MET A 52 7.82 -8.04 -2.01
N PRO A 53 8.55 -8.74 -2.86
CA PRO A 53 9.37 -8.06 -3.87
C PRO A 53 8.56 -7.14 -4.79
N TRP A 54 7.36 -7.58 -5.20
CA TRP A 54 6.59 -6.75 -6.11
C TRP A 54 6.13 -5.46 -5.43
N VAL A 55 5.89 -5.51 -4.12
CA VAL A 55 5.48 -4.33 -3.38
C VAL A 55 6.63 -3.33 -3.33
N LYS A 56 7.84 -3.81 -3.06
CA LYS A 56 8.99 -2.93 -3.01
C LYS A 56 9.23 -2.25 -4.34
N LYS A 57 9.12 -3.00 -5.42
CA LYS A 57 9.30 -2.44 -6.74
C LYS A 57 8.21 -1.42 -7.07
N THR A 58 6.97 -1.73 -6.72
CA THR A 58 5.86 -0.85 -7.02
C THR A 58 6.00 0.47 -6.26
N VAL A 59 6.39 0.39 -5.01
CA VAL A 59 6.61 1.60 -4.21
C VAL A 59 7.69 2.46 -4.84
N GLU A 60 8.77 1.84 -5.25
CA GLU A 60 9.86 2.55 -5.89
C GLU A 60 9.40 3.28 -7.14
N ARG A 61 8.61 2.60 -7.96
CA ARG A 61 8.12 3.20 -9.18
C ARG A 61 7.16 4.34 -8.93
N LEU A 62 6.32 4.19 -7.91
CA LEU A 62 5.39 5.26 -7.55
C LEU A 62 6.14 6.49 -7.05
N GLN A 63 7.20 6.28 -6.28
CA GLN A 63 8.00 7.38 -5.80
C GLN A 63 8.64 8.15 -6.94
N LYS A 64 9.15 7.44 -7.92
CA LYS A 64 9.78 8.07 -9.08
C LYS A 64 8.77 8.84 -9.90
N ARG A 65 7.56 8.29 -10.00
CA ARG A 65 6.52 8.93 -10.79
C ARG A 65 6.11 10.27 -10.20
N ARG A 66 6.15 10.37 -8.89
CA ARG A 66 5.77 11.59 -8.23
C ARG A 66 6.82 12.69 -8.34
N GLY A 67 8.03 12.28 -8.43
CA GLY A 67 9.11 13.22 -8.56
C GLY A 67 9.12 13.85 -9.87
#